data_a24bca1a88403b4688bd837ea26c5eb6
#
_entry.id   a24bca1a88403b4688bd837ea26c5eb6
#
_cell.length_a   1.000
_cell.length_b   1.000
_cell.length_c   1.000
_cell.angle_alpha   90.00
_cell.angle_beta   90.00
_cell.angle_gamma   90.00
#
_symmetry.space_group_name_H-M   'P 1'
#
loop_
_entity.id
_entity.type
_entity.pdbx_description
1 polymer ?
#
loop_
_entity_poly.entity_id
_entity_poly.type
_entity_poly.pdbx_seq_one_letter_code
_entity_poly.pdbx_strand_id
1 'polypeptide(L)'
;MIIRKPYIRILINDRIPPLMENSSSSSPLVQPSLKYAWYVVALLTLANISSFLDRQILALLVGPIKRDMHLTDTEVSLLMGLSFALFYSIFGILLGRLADRHNRRNIVIMGVAVWSLFTSLCAGVRTYSQFFFARMGVGVGEATLSPSAYSIISDYFPKRKLGMAISVFTMGIFLGSGLALAIGAGLVSKLPASGRLHVPLLGNIYHWQKLFLMIGLPGLLISLLMFTIKEPARKDALQKEGIQTKLSLSQSMKVVFAHPTTFITICLGTSFTAFVSYGCTAWIPTYFNRTFGWPVPKAGFSFGLVLLVASILGVLWGGWYADKLKSKGVHNGRIRVGLISAAAVLCSCFIPLISNPNVVLALLFVPAFFLASPMGASTSAIQELMPNQARALSTALFLFVLNFIGLGL
;
A
#
# COMPACT_ATOMS: atom_id res chain seq x y z
N MET A 1 -0.52 -23.62 -26.33
CA MET A 1 0.72 -23.11 -26.94
C MET A 1 1.85 -23.34 -25.94
N ILE A 2 2.68 -24.34 -26.20
CA ILE A 2 3.73 -24.85 -25.30
C ILE A 2 4.92 -23.91 -25.46
N ILE A 3 5.23 -23.12 -24.39
CA ILE A 3 6.43 -22.30 -24.39
C ILE A 3 7.61 -23.21 -24.00
N ARG A 4 8.33 -23.72 -25.00
CA ARG A 4 9.61 -24.41 -24.86
C ARG A 4 10.68 -23.42 -24.40
N LYS A 5 11.39 -23.76 -23.34
CA LYS A 5 12.63 -23.13 -22.87
C LYS A 5 13.79 -23.49 -23.81
N PRO A 6 14.28 -22.61 -24.66
CA PRO A 6 15.60 -22.90 -25.25
C PRO A 6 16.60 -21.74 -25.33
N TYR A 7 16.50 -20.64 -24.58
CA TYR A 7 17.44 -19.53 -24.79
C TYR A 7 18.42 -19.22 -23.66
N ILE A 8 18.50 -20.02 -22.58
CA ILE A 8 19.44 -19.76 -21.45
C ILE A 8 20.71 -20.66 -21.50
N ARG A 9 20.87 -21.51 -22.52
CA ARG A 9 21.97 -22.51 -22.55
C ARG A 9 23.21 -22.10 -23.35
N ILE A 10 23.29 -20.91 -23.96
CA ILE A 10 24.38 -20.55 -24.91
C ILE A 10 25.49 -19.67 -24.30
N LEU A 11 25.40 -19.23 -23.04
CA LEU A 11 26.43 -18.36 -22.46
C LEU A 11 27.12 -18.90 -21.21
N ILE A 12 27.03 -20.20 -20.93
CA ILE A 12 27.78 -20.83 -19.83
C ILE A 12 28.45 -22.10 -20.34
N ASN A 13 29.49 -21.92 -21.13
CA ASN A 13 30.51 -22.91 -21.30
C ASN A 13 31.85 -22.18 -21.42
N ASP A 14 32.62 -22.18 -20.35
CA ASP A 14 34.05 -22.41 -20.27
C ASP A 14 34.61 -21.98 -18.91
N ARG A 15 35.24 -22.97 -18.25
CA ARG A 15 36.18 -22.87 -17.13
C ARG A 15 35.61 -22.70 -15.73
N ILE A 16 35.22 -23.80 -15.11
CA ILE A 16 35.12 -23.92 -13.67
C ILE A 16 36.39 -24.68 -13.16
N PRO A 17 37.27 -24.03 -12.39
CA PRO A 17 38.28 -24.76 -11.64
C PRO A 17 37.67 -25.50 -10.42
N PRO A 18 38.25 -26.61 -9.92
CA PRO A 18 37.67 -27.38 -8.83
C PRO A 18 37.66 -26.55 -7.53
N LEU A 19 36.55 -26.60 -6.83
CA LEU A 19 36.33 -25.93 -5.54
C LEU A 19 37.22 -26.55 -4.46
N MET A 20 38.13 -25.77 -3.91
CA MET A 20 38.75 -26.09 -2.61
C MET A 20 37.70 -25.91 -1.50
N GLU A 21 37.38 -26.96 -0.79
CA GLU A 21 36.62 -26.94 0.46
C GLU A 21 37.44 -26.19 1.53
N ASN A 22 37.26 -24.90 1.63
CA ASN A 22 37.67 -24.15 2.81
C ASN A 22 36.51 -24.16 3.81
N SER A 23 36.61 -25.03 4.80
CA SER A 23 35.80 -25.04 6.01
C SER A 23 36.13 -23.80 6.87
N SER A 24 35.68 -22.64 6.48
CA SER A 24 35.65 -21.48 7.37
C SER A 24 34.41 -21.59 8.27
N SER A 25 34.65 -21.83 9.56
CA SER A 25 33.67 -21.80 10.64
C SER A 25 32.99 -20.43 10.71
N SER A 26 31.94 -20.28 9.94
CA SER A 26 31.04 -19.13 10.10
C SER A 26 30.31 -19.31 11.44
N SER A 27 30.58 -18.42 12.40
CA SER A 27 29.83 -18.31 13.64
C SER A 27 28.32 -18.35 13.34
N PRO A 28 27.50 -19.16 14.03
CA PRO A 28 26.08 -19.24 13.77
C PRO A 28 25.50 -17.87 14.04
N LEU A 29 25.00 -17.22 12.98
CA LEU A 29 24.25 -15.98 13.12
C LEU A 29 23.09 -16.25 14.06
N VAL A 30 23.08 -15.61 15.21
CA VAL A 30 22.00 -15.69 16.19
C VAL A 30 20.74 -15.18 15.49
N GLN A 31 19.95 -16.10 14.93
CA GLN A 31 18.66 -15.75 14.37
C GLN A 31 17.78 -15.23 15.52
N PRO A 32 17.22 -14.03 15.39
CA PRO A 32 16.34 -13.50 16.42
C PRO A 32 15.17 -14.46 16.63
N SER A 33 14.70 -14.57 17.87
CA SER A 33 13.61 -15.50 18.19
C SER A 33 12.39 -15.19 17.33
N LEU A 34 11.64 -16.22 16.95
CA LEU A 34 10.42 -16.06 16.14
C LEU A 34 9.39 -15.13 16.82
N LYS A 35 9.36 -15.09 18.14
CA LYS A 35 8.53 -14.15 18.91
C LYS A 35 8.92 -12.71 18.63
N TYR A 36 10.22 -12.42 18.58
CA TYR A 36 10.71 -11.09 18.26
C TYR A 36 10.44 -10.71 16.79
N ALA A 37 10.55 -11.65 15.85
CA ALA A 37 10.20 -11.43 14.46
C ALA A 37 8.72 -11.03 14.30
N TRP A 38 7.79 -11.67 15.04
CA TRP A 38 6.38 -11.30 15.06
C TRP A 38 6.12 -9.93 15.70
N TYR A 39 6.86 -9.58 16.75
CA TYR A 39 6.82 -8.23 17.31
C TYR A 39 7.19 -7.16 16.27
N VAL A 40 8.25 -7.41 15.49
CA VAL A 40 8.66 -6.50 14.41
C VAL A 40 7.56 -6.37 13.35
N VAL A 41 6.94 -7.50 12.93
CA VAL A 41 5.80 -7.46 12.00
C VAL A 41 4.64 -6.67 12.58
N ALA A 42 4.32 -6.84 13.86
CA ALA A 42 3.23 -6.09 14.50
C ALA A 42 3.48 -4.58 14.47
N LEU A 43 4.70 -4.13 14.78
CA LEU A 43 5.06 -2.70 14.71
C LEU A 43 5.01 -2.15 13.28
N LEU A 44 5.53 -2.91 12.29
CA LEU A 44 5.45 -2.52 10.88
C LEU A 44 4.01 -2.46 10.39
N THR A 45 3.16 -3.41 10.83
CA THR A 45 1.72 -3.42 10.51
C THR A 45 1.02 -2.23 11.16
N LEU A 46 1.36 -1.88 12.40
CA LEU A 46 0.82 -0.69 13.08
C LEU A 46 1.17 0.60 12.32
N ALA A 47 2.41 0.73 11.82
CA ALA A 47 2.79 1.85 10.96
C ALA A 47 2.02 1.86 9.65
N ASN A 48 1.78 0.68 9.05
CA ASN A 48 1.00 0.56 7.83
C ASN A 48 -0.47 0.97 8.05
N ILE A 49 -1.08 0.58 9.18
CA ILE A 49 -2.41 1.03 9.58
C ILE A 49 -2.44 2.54 9.74
N SER A 50 -1.46 3.14 10.43
CA SER A 50 -1.35 4.60 10.61
C SER A 50 -1.25 5.33 9.28
N SER A 51 -0.41 4.85 8.35
CA SER A 51 -0.26 5.41 7.00
C SER A 51 -1.60 5.44 6.25
N PHE A 52 -2.36 4.34 6.26
CA PHE A 52 -3.67 4.32 5.61
C PHE A 52 -4.73 5.16 6.33
N LEU A 53 -4.62 5.33 7.64
CA LEU A 53 -5.46 6.23 8.42
C LEU A 53 -5.25 7.68 7.97
N ASP A 54 -4.00 8.11 7.81
CA ASP A 54 -3.62 9.44 7.31
C ASP A 54 -4.14 9.72 5.90
N ARG A 55 -4.15 8.72 5.04
CA ARG A 55 -4.68 8.86 3.67
C ARG A 55 -6.18 9.02 3.63
N GLN A 56 -6.90 8.19 4.39
CA GLN A 56 -8.35 8.05 4.25
C GLN A 56 -9.15 9.08 5.04
N ILE A 57 -8.55 9.74 6.05
CA ILE A 57 -9.28 10.71 6.87
C ILE A 57 -9.84 11.89 6.05
N LEU A 58 -9.15 12.28 4.97
CA LEU A 58 -9.61 13.34 4.08
C LEU A 58 -10.99 13.05 3.45
N ALA A 59 -11.32 11.78 3.20
CA ALA A 59 -12.61 11.38 2.65
C ALA A 59 -13.81 11.80 3.53
N LEU A 60 -13.58 11.89 4.85
CA LEU A 60 -14.60 12.34 5.81
C LEU A 60 -14.62 13.86 5.98
N LEU A 61 -13.61 14.54 5.49
CA LEU A 61 -13.40 15.98 5.66
C LEU A 61 -13.68 16.81 4.41
N VAL A 62 -14.11 16.19 3.30
CA VAL A 62 -14.40 16.88 2.02
C VAL A 62 -15.30 18.09 2.23
N GLY A 63 -16.44 17.92 2.92
CA GLY A 63 -17.39 19.03 3.17
C GLY A 63 -16.78 20.17 3.98
N PRO A 64 -16.25 19.93 5.19
CA PRO A 64 -15.60 20.97 5.99
C PRO A 64 -14.44 21.67 5.27
N ILE A 65 -13.56 20.94 4.58
CA ILE A 65 -12.43 21.51 3.84
C ILE A 65 -12.92 22.44 2.72
N LYS A 66 -13.89 21.98 1.92
CA LYS A 66 -14.46 22.78 0.85
C LYS A 66 -15.06 24.09 1.37
N ARG A 67 -15.86 23.99 2.43
CA ARG A 67 -16.54 25.15 3.01
C ARG A 67 -15.54 26.17 3.56
N ASP A 68 -14.56 25.71 4.36
CA ASP A 68 -13.71 26.59 5.16
C ASP A 68 -12.50 27.12 4.38
N MET A 69 -12.11 26.45 3.29
CA MET A 69 -11.05 26.87 2.38
C MET A 69 -11.54 27.31 1.00
N HIS A 70 -12.87 27.29 0.76
CA HIS A 70 -13.51 27.67 -0.50
C HIS A 70 -13.00 26.88 -1.72
N LEU A 71 -12.78 25.57 -1.56
CA LEU A 71 -12.23 24.69 -2.59
C LEU A 71 -13.34 24.02 -3.42
N THR A 72 -12.99 23.72 -4.66
CA THR A 72 -13.79 22.88 -5.57
C THR A 72 -13.60 21.40 -5.26
N ASP A 73 -14.48 20.53 -5.80
CA ASP A 73 -14.31 19.07 -5.69
C ASP A 73 -13.01 18.60 -6.34
N THR A 74 -12.60 19.22 -7.46
CA THR A 74 -11.36 18.92 -8.16
C THR A 74 -10.13 19.22 -7.30
N GLU A 75 -10.10 20.40 -6.66
CA GLU A 75 -8.97 20.77 -5.78
C GLU A 75 -8.86 19.82 -4.59
N VAL A 76 -9.98 19.41 -3.98
CA VAL A 76 -9.95 18.42 -2.90
C VAL A 76 -9.51 17.04 -3.42
N SER A 77 -9.95 16.63 -4.61
CA SER A 77 -9.48 15.39 -5.24
C SER A 77 -7.95 15.40 -5.47
N LEU A 78 -7.42 16.53 -5.94
CA LEU A 78 -5.97 16.69 -6.12
C LEU A 78 -5.20 16.61 -4.80
N LEU A 79 -5.77 17.11 -3.69
CA LEU A 79 -5.20 16.95 -2.35
C LEU A 79 -5.25 15.51 -1.84
N MET A 80 -6.29 14.76 -2.20
CA MET A 80 -6.46 13.36 -1.79
C MET A 80 -5.60 12.41 -2.62
N GLY A 81 -5.45 12.67 -3.92
CA GLY A 81 -4.78 11.81 -4.89
C GLY A 81 -3.40 12.33 -5.30
N LEU A 82 -3.36 13.25 -6.25
CA LEU A 82 -2.15 13.63 -6.98
C LEU A 82 -1.04 14.18 -6.07
N SER A 83 -1.36 15.05 -5.10
CA SER A 83 -0.36 15.65 -4.21
C SER A 83 0.43 14.61 -3.43
N PHE A 84 -0.21 13.52 -3.07
CA PHE A 84 0.40 12.40 -2.38
C PHE A 84 1.03 11.39 -3.36
N ALA A 85 0.26 10.92 -4.36
CA ALA A 85 0.64 9.80 -5.21
C ALA A 85 1.87 10.08 -6.07
N LEU A 86 2.02 11.30 -6.59
CA LEU A 86 3.16 11.69 -7.40
C LEU A 86 4.47 11.52 -6.62
N PHE A 87 4.51 12.09 -5.42
CA PHE A 87 5.71 12.06 -4.58
C PHE A 87 5.95 10.69 -3.96
N TYR A 88 4.90 10.01 -3.50
CA TYR A 88 4.97 8.62 -3.05
C TYR A 88 5.58 7.69 -4.11
N SER A 89 5.15 7.82 -5.37
CA SER A 89 5.60 6.95 -6.46
C SER A 89 7.04 7.24 -6.89
N ILE A 90 7.40 8.53 -7.06
CA ILE A 90 8.77 8.93 -7.45
C ILE A 90 9.76 8.56 -6.34
N PHE A 91 9.48 8.99 -5.11
CA PHE A 91 10.36 8.74 -3.97
C PHE A 91 10.38 7.28 -3.55
N GLY A 92 9.33 6.50 -3.81
CA GLY A 92 9.30 5.07 -3.56
C GLY A 92 10.43 4.30 -4.26
N ILE A 93 10.75 4.66 -5.50
CA ILE A 93 11.88 4.07 -6.24
C ILE A 93 13.22 4.52 -5.64
N LEU A 94 13.37 5.81 -5.32
CA LEU A 94 14.61 6.37 -4.78
C LEU A 94 14.90 5.83 -3.38
N LEU A 95 13.90 5.85 -2.51
CA LEU A 95 14.02 5.40 -1.12
C LEU A 95 14.11 3.88 -1.00
N GLY A 96 13.49 3.13 -1.93
CA GLY A 96 13.71 1.69 -2.05
C GLY A 96 15.17 1.35 -2.32
N ARG A 97 15.83 2.08 -3.26
CA ARG A 97 17.27 1.92 -3.52
C ARG A 97 18.14 2.34 -2.33
N LEU A 98 17.72 3.40 -1.61
CA LEU A 98 18.41 3.82 -0.39
C LEU A 98 18.33 2.72 0.68
N ALA A 99 17.16 2.08 0.83
CA ALA A 99 16.95 0.96 1.73
C ALA A 99 17.82 -0.26 1.38
N ASP A 100 18.13 -0.48 0.10
CA ASP A 100 19.03 -1.56 -0.32
C ASP A 100 20.48 -1.36 0.15
N ARG A 101 20.90 -0.10 0.40
CA ARG A 101 22.30 0.25 0.73
C ARG A 101 22.52 0.61 2.19
N HIS A 102 21.50 1.13 2.86
CA HIS A 102 21.58 1.67 4.20
C HIS A 102 20.76 0.83 5.21
N ASN A 103 20.79 1.25 6.48
CA ASN A 103 20.01 0.64 7.55
C ASN A 103 18.51 0.91 7.33
N ARG A 104 17.76 -0.16 6.99
CA ARG A 104 16.33 -0.10 6.63
C ARG A 104 15.48 0.34 7.80
N ARG A 105 15.83 -0.09 9.04
CA ARG A 105 15.17 0.36 10.26
C ARG A 105 15.19 1.87 10.38
N ASN A 106 16.36 2.49 10.22
CA ASN A 106 16.51 3.93 10.35
C ASN A 106 15.73 4.68 9.26
N ILE A 107 15.70 4.14 8.03
CA ILE A 107 14.91 4.70 6.93
C ILE A 107 13.41 4.67 7.28
N VAL A 108 12.89 3.55 7.83
CA VAL A 108 11.49 3.47 8.27
C VAL A 108 11.21 4.44 9.39
N ILE A 109 12.08 4.53 10.42
CA ILE A 109 11.92 5.47 11.54
C ILE A 109 11.81 6.90 11.04
N MET A 110 12.76 7.32 10.19
CA MET A 110 12.76 8.66 9.59
C MET A 110 11.52 8.90 8.73
N GLY A 111 11.13 7.92 7.93
CA GLY A 111 9.93 8.00 7.10
C GLY A 111 8.67 8.19 7.94
N VAL A 112 8.48 7.36 8.98
CA VAL A 112 7.34 7.46 9.90
C VAL A 112 7.33 8.83 10.59
N ALA A 113 8.48 9.32 11.07
CA ALA A 113 8.59 10.64 11.69
C ALA A 113 8.23 11.76 10.70
N VAL A 114 8.76 11.70 9.48
CA VAL A 114 8.52 12.69 8.43
C VAL A 114 7.04 12.75 8.07
N TRP A 115 6.40 11.62 7.70
CA TRP A 115 4.97 11.70 7.33
C TRP A 115 4.08 12.13 8.49
N SER A 116 4.37 11.66 9.72
CA SER A 116 3.60 12.04 10.90
C SER A 116 3.73 13.52 11.23
N LEU A 117 4.92 14.09 11.03
CA LEU A 117 5.16 15.52 11.17
C LEU A 117 4.37 16.30 10.11
N PHE A 118 4.45 15.91 8.83
CA PHE A 118 3.71 16.58 7.77
C PHE A 118 2.19 16.42 7.90
N THR A 119 1.70 15.26 8.37
CA THR A 119 0.29 15.08 8.76
C THR A 119 -0.10 16.08 9.85
N SER A 120 0.73 16.21 10.91
CA SER A 120 0.48 17.18 11.99
C SER A 120 0.53 18.61 11.48
N LEU A 121 1.43 18.94 10.55
CA LEU A 121 1.51 20.26 9.92
C LEU A 121 0.27 20.62 9.09
N CYS A 122 -0.46 19.63 8.59
CA CYS A 122 -1.76 19.88 7.93
C CYS A 122 -2.76 20.59 8.87
N ALA A 123 -2.58 20.50 10.18
CA ALA A 123 -3.40 21.24 11.14
C ALA A 123 -3.17 22.76 11.11
N GLY A 124 -2.01 23.21 10.66
CA GLY A 124 -1.65 24.63 10.61
C GLY A 124 -1.83 25.30 9.25
N VAL A 125 -2.27 24.57 8.20
CA VAL A 125 -2.37 25.10 6.85
C VAL A 125 -3.48 26.17 6.75
N ARG A 126 -3.20 27.22 5.96
CA ARG A 126 -4.13 28.35 5.72
C ARG A 126 -4.50 28.47 4.25
N THR A 127 -3.67 27.95 3.35
CA THR A 127 -3.85 28.04 1.91
C THR A 127 -3.83 26.66 1.26
N TYR A 128 -4.43 26.55 0.08
CA TYR A 128 -4.40 25.33 -0.74
C TYR A 128 -2.96 24.85 -0.99
N SER A 129 -2.06 25.76 -1.37
CA SER A 129 -0.67 25.41 -1.65
C SER A 129 0.06 24.84 -0.43
N GLN A 130 -0.14 25.43 0.76
CA GLN A 130 0.43 24.87 2.01
C GLN A 130 -0.08 23.45 2.26
N PHE A 131 -1.38 23.22 2.05
CA PHE A 131 -1.97 21.89 2.23
C PHE A 131 -1.41 20.90 1.20
N PHE A 132 -1.31 21.33 -0.05
CA PHE A 132 -0.74 20.52 -1.13
C PHE A 132 0.70 20.09 -0.82
N PHE A 133 1.57 21.04 -0.41
CA PHE A 133 2.96 20.74 -0.04
C PHE A 133 3.06 19.87 1.21
N ALA A 134 2.19 20.06 2.21
CA ALA A 134 2.14 19.18 3.37
C ALA A 134 1.78 17.74 2.97
N ARG A 135 0.81 17.55 2.07
CA ARG A 135 0.44 16.22 1.52
C ARG A 135 1.57 15.57 0.72
N MET A 136 2.35 16.37 -0.03
CA MET A 136 3.56 15.89 -0.70
C MET A 136 4.56 15.31 0.30
N GLY A 137 4.81 16.04 1.40
CA GLY A 137 5.70 15.59 2.47
C GLY A 137 5.23 14.28 3.14
N VAL A 138 3.92 14.13 3.33
CA VAL A 138 3.33 12.84 3.77
C VAL A 138 3.68 11.73 2.79
N GLY A 139 3.46 11.96 1.48
CA GLY A 139 3.77 10.98 0.43
C GLY A 139 5.23 10.55 0.39
N VAL A 140 6.16 11.49 0.54
CA VAL A 140 7.61 11.19 0.61
C VAL A 140 7.94 10.32 1.83
N GLY A 141 7.43 10.68 3.02
CA GLY A 141 7.66 9.90 4.24
C GLY A 141 7.14 8.47 4.13
N GLU A 142 5.89 8.30 3.68
CA GLU A 142 5.25 6.99 3.56
C GLU A 142 5.89 6.08 2.50
N ALA A 143 6.53 6.65 1.48
CA ALA A 143 7.22 5.90 0.44
C ALA A 143 8.38 5.02 0.98
N THR A 144 8.88 5.29 2.18
CA THR A 144 9.94 4.51 2.83
C THR A 144 9.46 3.17 3.36
N LEU A 145 8.17 3.07 3.78
CA LEU A 145 7.68 1.98 4.61
C LEU A 145 7.64 0.65 3.87
N SER A 146 6.89 0.56 2.77
CA SER A 146 6.64 -0.73 2.11
C SER A 146 7.90 -1.44 1.61
N PRO A 147 8.84 -0.80 0.87
CA PRO A 147 10.03 -1.49 0.39
C PRO A 147 10.93 -1.94 1.54
N SER A 148 11.10 -1.09 2.56
CA SER A 148 11.91 -1.42 3.73
C SER A 148 11.27 -2.53 4.58
N ALA A 149 9.96 -2.48 4.81
CA ALA A 149 9.23 -3.47 5.59
C ALA A 149 9.29 -4.86 4.96
N TYR A 150 9.04 -4.99 3.66
CA TYR A 150 9.15 -6.28 2.96
C TYR A 150 10.56 -6.85 3.07
N SER A 151 11.58 -6.02 2.93
CA SER A 151 12.98 -6.43 3.06
C SER A 151 13.33 -6.86 4.49
N ILE A 152 12.92 -6.11 5.52
CA ILE A 152 13.11 -6.45 6.93
C ILE A 152 12.41 -7.77 7.27
N ILE A 153 11.14 -7.94 6.87
CA ILE A 153 10.35 -9.15 7.12
C ILE A 153 11.01 -10.37 6.47
N SER A 154 11.52 -10.23 5.23
CA SER A 154 12.18 -11.35 4.54
C SER A 154 13.42 -11.84 5.24
N ASP A 155 14.16 -10.94 5.90
CA ASP A 155 15.35 -11.30 6.65
C ASP A 155 15.07 -11.87 8.04
N TYR A 156 13.93 -11.51 8.67
CA TYR A 156 13.53 -12.07 9.95
C TYR A 156 12.94 -13.48 9.84
N PHE A 157 12.18 -13.78 8.77
CA PHE A 157 11.41 -15.02 8.70
C PHE A 157 12.08 -16.09 7.82
N PRO A 158 11.96 -17.39 8.19
CA PRO A 158 12.31 -18.50 7.31
C PRO A 158 11.30 -18.57 6.15
N LYS A 159 11.73 -19.09 4.99
CA LYS A 159 10.91 -19.19 3.76
C LYS A 159 9.51 -19.77 4.01
N ARG A 160 9.40 -20.77 4.91
CA ARG A 160 8.11 -21.43 5.24
C ARG A 160 7.08 -20.51 5.90
N LYS A 161 7.51 -19.48 6.64
CA LYS A 161 6.62 -18.56 7.39
C LYS A 161 6.57 -17.15 6.77
N LEU A 162 7.38 -16.88 5.77
CA LEU A 162 7.52 -15.58 5.15
C LEU A 162 6.20 -15.08 4.53
N GLY A 163 5.51 -15.96 3.81
CA GLY A 163 4.22 -15.61 3.21
C GLY A 163 3.19 -15.13 4.23
N MET A 164 3.08 -15.83 5.37
CA MET A 164 2.19 -15.43 6.46
C MET A 164 2.56 -14.08 7.07
N ALA A 165 3.85 -13.83 7.29
CA ALA A 165 4.33 -12.56 7.84
C ALA A 165 4.05 -11.37 6.89
N ILE A 166 4.29 -11.56 5.60
CA ILE A 166 3.95 -10.56 4.56
C ILE A 166 2.43 -10.33 4.50
N SER A 167 1.63 -11.39 4.60
CA SER A 167 0.16 -11.25 4.60
C SER A 167 -0.34 -10.43 5.79
N VAL A 168 0.20 -10.65 7.00
CA VAL A 168 -0.14 -9.86 8.19
C VAL A 168 0.23 -8.39 8.00
N PHE A 169 1.41 -8.10 7.46
CA PHE A 169 1.80 -6.72 7.16
C PHE A 169 0.87 -6.08 6.12
N THR A 170 0.57 -6.80 5.04
CA THR A 170 -0.30 -6.29 3.95
C THR A 170 -1.76 -6.11 4.41
N MET A 171 -2.22 -6.92 5.34
CA MET A 171 -3.56 -6.78 5.94
C MET A 171 -3.73 -5.42 6.63
N GLY A 172 -2.63 -4.77 7.07
CA GLY A 172 -2.63 -3.41 7.60
C GLY A 172 -3.24 -2.37 6.64
N ILE A 173 -3.17 -2.59 5.33
CA ILE A 173 -3.79 -1.74 4.29
C ILE A 173 -5.32 -1.70 4.47
N PHE A 174 -5.94 -2.87 4.55
CA PHE A 174 -7.40 -3.01 4.65
C PHE A 174 -7.92 -2.63 6.04
N LEU A 175 -7.19 -3.04 7.09
CA LEU A 175 -7.46 -2.62 8.46
C LEU A 175 -7.37 -1.09 8.59
N GLY A 176 -6.30 -0.48 8.08
CA GLY A 176 -6.09 0.96 8.11
C GLY A 176 -7.20 1.71 7.37
N SER A 177 -7.55 1.29 6.16
CA SER A 177 -8.60 1.94 5.35
C SER A 177 -9.98 1.85 6.00
N GLY A 178 -10.38 0.67 6.46
CA GLY A 178 -11.68 0.48 7.11
C GLY A 178 -11.77 1.19 8.47
N LEU A 179 -10.72 1.07 9.31
CA LEU A 179 -10.65 1.74 10.61
C LEU A 179 -10.58 3.26 10.46
N ALA A 180 -9.91 3.78 9.43
CA ALA A 180 -9.85 5.21 9.15
C ALA A 180 -11.25 5.80 8.97
N LEU A 181 -12.09 5.14 8.18
CA LEU A 181 -13.46 5.59 7.97
C LEU A 181 -14.31 5.39 9.24
N ALA A 182 -14.21 4.26 9.92
CA ALA A 182 -15.02 3.97 11.10
C ALA A 182 -14.62 4.85 12.31
N ILE A 183 -13.33 4.89 12.67
CA ILE A 183 -12.82 5.68 13.79
C ILE A 183 -12.87 7.16 13.44
N GLY A 184 -12.44 7.53 12.22
CA GLY A 184 -12.49 8.90 11.73
C GLY A 184 -13.90 9.46 11.77
N ALA A 185 -14.92 8.68 11.38
CA ALA A 185 -16.32 9.07 11.50
C ALA A 185 -16.71 9.35 12.95
N GLY A 186 -16.30 8.52 13.91
CA GLY A 186 -16.52 8.76 15.34
C GLY A 186 -15.83 10.02 15.87
N LEU A 187 -14.64 10.33 15.34
CA LEU A 187 -13.93 11.57 15.69
C LEU A 187 -14.62 12.80 15.08
N VAL A 188 -15.00 12.73 13.80
CA VAL A 188 -15.70 13.82 13.10
C VAL A 188 -17.05 14.14 13.75
N SER A 189 -17.80 13.13 14.23
CA SER A 189 -19.09 13.33 14.90
C SER A 189 -19.02 14.16 16.19
N LYS A 190 -17.84 14.18 16.84
CA LYS A 190 -17.59 14.95 18.07
C LYS A 190 -17.08 16.37 17.81
N LEU A 191 -16.84 16.73 16.55
CA LEU A 191 -16.34 18.05 16.21
C LEU A 191 -17.52 19.00 15.99
N PRO A 192 -17.44 20.26 16.49
CA PRO A 192 -18.39 21.30 16.08
C PRO A 192 -18.40 21.48 14.56
N ALA A 193 -19.59 21.68 13.99
CA ALA A 193 -19.79 21.82 12.54
C ALA A 193 -19.06 23.04 11.95
N SER A 194 -18.85 24.09 12.74
CA SER A 194 -18.22 25.35 12.30
C SER A 194 -17.48 26.00 13.47
N GLY A 195 -16.62 26.96 13.16
CA GLY A 195 -15.85 27.73 14.14
C GLY A 195 -14.36 27.39 14.12
N ARG A 196 -13.63 28.07 14.97
CA ARG A 196 -12.18 27.93 15.14
C ARG A 196 -11.84 27.63 16.60
N LEU A 197 -10.78 26.84 16.77
CA LEU A 197 -10.21 26.51 18.06
C LEU A 197 -8.83 27.17 18.17
N HIS A 198 -8.56 27.80 19.30
CA HIS A 198 -7.20 28.28 19.56
C HIS A 198 -6.31 27.12 20.04
N VAL A 199 -5.23 26.86 19.32
CA VAL A 199 -4.22 25.85 19.68
C VAL A 199 -2.90 26.58 19.90
N PRO A 200 -2.22 26.39 21.04
CA PRO A 200 -0.90 26.95 21.27
C PRO A 200 0.04 26.61 20.10
N LEU A 201 0.88 27.54 19.67
CA LEU A 201 1.82 27.47 18.55
C LEU A 201 1.17 27.52 17.14
N LEU A 202 -0.05 27.02 16.92
CA LEU A 202 -0.73 27.02 15.63
C LEU A 202 -1.72 28.20 15.49
N GLY A 203 -2.07 28.86 16.60
CA GLY A 203 -3.08 29.91 16.62
C GLY A 203 -4.50 29.37 16.40
N ASN A 204 -5.36 30.14 15.73
CA ASN A 204 -6.73 29.75 15.47
C ASN A 204 -6.80 28.78 14.28
N ILE A 205 -7.17 27.52 14.52
CA ILE A 205 -7.34 26.47 13.52
C ILE A 205 -8.83 26.10 13.38
N TYR A 206 -9.23 25.56 12.25
CA TYR A 206 -10.56 24.98 12.08
C TYR A 206 -10.69 23.68 12.89
N HIS A 207 -11.91 23.34 13.32
CA HIS A 207 -12.14 22.15 14.12
C HIS A 207 -11.69 20.86 13.40
N TRP A 208 -11.90 20.77 12.07
CA TRP A 208 -11.45 19.61 11.29
C TRP A 208 -9.93 19.47 11.25
N GLN A 209 -9.16 20.55 11.34
CA GLN A 209 -7.71 20.51 11.34
C GLN A 209 -7.15 19.83 12.60
N LYS A 210 -7.89 19.84 13.72
CA LYS A 210 -7.53 19.10 14.94
C LYS A 210 -7.35 17.61 14.68
N LEU A 211 -8.10 17.03 13.73
CA LEU A 211 -7.97 15.61 13.40
C LEU A 211 -6.58 15.25 12.87
N PHE A 212 -5.95 16.13 12.12
CA PHE A 212 -4.57 15.92 11.66
C PHE A 212 -3.57 15.85 12.81
N LEU A 213 -3.78 16.60 13.89
CA LEU A 213 -2.97 16.45 15.12
C LEU A 213 -3.28 15.12 15.82
N MET A 214 -4.55 14.76 15.91
CA MET A 214 -4.97 13.52 16.60
C MET A 214 -4.47 12.25 15.87
N ILE A 215 -4.20 12.33 14.57
CA ILE A 215 -3.71 11.22 13.76
C ILE A 215 -2.19 11.30 13.61
N GLY A 216 -1.63 12.47 13.35
CA GLY A 216 -0.21 12.66 13.11
C GLY A 216 0.65 12.46 14.37
N LEU A 217 0.24 13.00 15.51
CA LEU A 217 1.03 12.88 16.76
C LEU A 217 1.22 11.42 17.21
N PRO A 218 0.21 10.53 17.20
CA PRO A 218 0.41 9.11 17.48
C PRO A 218 1.42 8.44 16.54
N GLY A 219 1.51 8.86 15.27
CA GLY A 219 2.51 8.39 14.35
C GLY A 219 3.95 8.68 14.78
N LEU A 220 4.20 9.82 15.43
CA LEU A 220 5.51 10.11 16.03
C LEU A 220 5.83 9.13 17.17
N LEU A 221 4.84 8.71 17.97
CA LEU A 221 5.04 7.67 18.99
C LEU A 221 5.37 6.32 18.35
N ILE A 222 4.72 5.98 17.23
CA ILE A 222 5.06 4.78 16.46
C ILE A 222 6.50 4.84 15.96
N SER A 223 6.97 6.00 15.47
CA SER A 223 8.36 6.21 15.07
C SER A 223 9.31 5.95 16.25
N LEU A 224 9.01 6.44 17.44
CA LEU A 224 9.80 6.19 18.65
C LEU A 224 9.80 4.69 19.02
N LEU A 225 8.64 4.02 18.97
CA LEU A 225 8.56 2.59 19.20
C LEU A 225 9.42 1.77 18.23
N MET A 226 9.59 2.24 16.99
CA MET A 226 10.41 1.54 16.00
C MET A 226 11.93 1.55 16.32
N PHE A 227 12.40 2.39 17.24
CA PHE A 227 13.79 2.28 17.73
C PHE A 227 14.05 0.96 18.46
N THR A 228 13.02 0.28 18.95
CA THR A 228 13.13 -1.05 19.57
C THR A 228 13.41 -2.16 18.57
N ILE A 229 13.18 -1.92 17.26
CA ILE A 229 13.49 -2.87 16.19
C ILE A 229 15.01 -2.91 16.00
N LYS A 230 15.58 -4.09 15.95
CA LYS A 230 16.98 -4.30 15.55
C LYS A 230 17.05 -4.49 14.04
N GLU A 231 18.05 -3.92 13.38
CA GLU A 231 18.28 -4.19 11.95
C GLU A 231 18.68 -5.65 11.76
N PRO A 232 17.96 -6.44 10.95
CA PRO A 232 18.35 -7.82 10.69
C PRO A 232 19.57 -7.89 9.76
N ALA A 233 20.42 -8.89 9.96
CA ALA A 233 21.47 -9.20 9.00
C ALA A 233 20.86 -9.57 7.64
N ARG A 234 21.44 -9.04 6.55
CA ARG A 234 20.92 -9.27 5.19
C ARG A 234 21.26 -10.70 4.75
N LYS A 235 20.26 -11.54 4.56
CA LYS A 235 20.42 -12.92 4.07
C LYS A 235 21.02 -12.97 2.67
N ASP A 236 20.64 -12.03 1.80
CA ASP A 236 21.17 -11.95 0.43
C ASP A 236 22.67 -11.57 0.39
N ALA A 237 23.18 -10.87 1.40
CA ALA A 237 24.61 -10.55 1.50
C ALA A 237 25.46 -11.81 1.79
N LEU A 238 24.88 -12.78 2.48
CA LEU A 238 25.54 -14.04 2.83
C LEU A 238 25.52 -15.09 1.69
N GLN A 239 24.57 -14.97 0.75
CA GLN A 239 24.52 -15.81 -0.46
C GLN A 239 25.44 -15.30 -1.59
N LYS A 240 26.16 -14.20 -1.39
CA LYS A 240 27.00 -13.57 -2.43
C LYS A 240 28.36 -14.18 -2.66
N GLU A 241 28.74 -15.24 -1.96
CA GLU A 241 29.97 -15.99 -2.29
C GLU A 241 29.81 -16.94 -3.49
N GLY A 242 28.60 -17.20 -3.95
CA GLY A 242 28.33 -17.85 -5.24
C GLY A 242 28.02 -16.80 -6.32
N ILE A 243 28.83 -16.78 -7.37
CA ILE A 243 28.81 -15.90 -8.55
C ILE A 243 27.38 -15.74 -9.11
N GLN A 244 26.58 -14.83 -8.52
CA GLN A 244 25.40 -14.30 -9.19
C GLN A 244 25.78 -12.96 -9.82
N THR A 245 26.02 -12.99 -11.13
CA THR A 245 26.20 -11.77 -11.92
C THR A 245 25.02 -10.86 -11.71
N LYS A 246 25.26 -9.74 -11.01
CA LYS A 246 24.25 -8.70 -10.86
C LYS A 246 23.94 -8.15 -12.25
N LEU A 247 22.71 -8.32 -12.71
CA LEU A 247 22.26 -7.67 -13.92
C LEU A 247 22.39 -6.14 -13.75
N SER A 248 22.95 -5.46 -14.76
CA SER A 248 22.89 -4.00 -14.82
C SER A 248 21.44 -3.55 -14.89
N LEU A 249 21.16 -2.27 -14.56
CA LEU A 249 19.81 -1.72 -14.65
C LEU A 249 19.24 -1.90 -16.07
N SER A 250 20.04 -1.64 -17.10
CA SER A 250 19.66 -1.81 -18.51
C SER A 250 19.32 -3.28 -18.83
N GLN A 251 20.12 -4.24 -18.36
CA GLN A 251 19.85 -5.67 -18.54
C GLN A 251 18.58 -6.10 -17.82
N SER A 252 18.36 -5.62 -16.57
CA SER A 252 17.15 -5.90 -15.81
C SER A 252 15.91 -5.32 -16.50
N MET A 253 15.98 -4.11 -17.06
CA MET A 253 14.90 -3.52 -17.86
C MET A 253 14.60 -4.34 -19.12
N LYS A 254 15.61 -4.81 -19.85
CA LYS A 254 15.41 -5.71 -21.00
C LYS A 254 14.69 -6.98 -20.62
N VAL A 255 15.01 -7.55 -19.45
CA VAL A 255 14.33 -8.75 -18.93
C VAL A 255 12.87 -8.46 -18.55
N VAL A 256 12.59 -7.33 -17.89
CA VAL A 256 11.22 -6.92 -17.52
C VAL A 256 10.36 -6.72 -18.76
N PHE A 257 10.91 -6.10 -19.80
CA PHE A 257 10.24 -5.85 -21.07
C PHE A 257 10.45 -6.96 -22.12
N ALA A 258 10.95 -8.15 -21.74
CA ALA A 258 10.97 -9.32 -22.63
C ALA A 258 9.55 -9.79 -23.02
N HIS A 259 8.57 -9.60 -22.14
CA HIS A 259 7.14 -9.86 -22.39
C HIS A 259 6.31 -8.59 -22.10
N PRO A 260 6.45 -7.54 -22.90
CA PRO A 260 5.93 -6.20 -22.58
C PRO A 260 4.40 -6.20 -22.47
N THR A 261 3.71 -6.88 -23.38
CA THR A 261 2.24 -6.96 -23.39
C THR A 261 1.70 -7.54 -22.08
N THR A 262 2.26 -8.67 -21.62
CA THR A 262 1.82 -9.31 -20.37
C THR A 262 2.10 -8.43 -19.16
N PHE A 263 3.29 -7.84 -19.07
CA PHE A 263 3.68 -6.97 -17.96
C PHE A 263 2.80 -5.72 -17.90
N ILE A 264 2.65 -5.01 -19.03
CA ILE A 264 1.84 -3.80 -19.12
C ILE A 264 0.37 -4.08 -18.84
N THR A 265 -0.19 -5.18 -19.38
CA THR A 265 -1.59 -5.54 -19.15
C THR A 265 -1.87 -5.83 -17.67
N ILE A 266 -0.98 -6.53 -16.97
CA ILE A 266 -1.11 -6.76 -15.52
C ILE A 266 -1.01 -5.43 -14.76
N CYS A 267 -0.04 -4.58 -15.09
CA CYS A 267 0.14 -3.27 -14.46
C CYS A 267 -1.11 -2.40 -14.64
N LEU A 268 -1.58 -2.22 -15.87
CA LEU A 268 -2.75 -1.38 -16.16
C LEU A 268 -4.03 -1.94 -15.55
N GLY A 269 -4.30 -3.24 -15.71
CA GLY A 269 -5.50 -3.87 -15.15
C GLY A 269 -5.58 -3.72 -13.63
N THR A 270 -4.47 -3.94 -12.94
CA THR A 270 -4.42 -3.76 -11.47
C THR A 270 -4.50 -2.28 -11.08
N SER A 271 -3.90 -1.38 -11.87
CA SER A 271 -3.95 0.07 -11.62
C SER A 271 -5.36 0.62 -11.77
N PHE A 272 -6.13 0.20 -12.78
CA PHE A 272 -7.53 0.59 -12.93
C PHE A 272 -8.40 0.02 -11.80
N THR A 273 -8.14 -1.20 -11.34
CA THR A 273 -8.81 -1.75 -10.15
C THR A 273 -8.52 -0.91 -8.91
N ALA A 274 -7.27 -0.49 -8.72
CA ALA A 274 -6.87 0.38 -7.63
C ALA A 274 -7.51 1.78 -7.75
N PHE A 275 -7.56 2.36 -8.96
CA PHE A 275 -8.21 3.64 -9.25
C PHE A 275 -9.68 3.63 -8.79
N VAL A 276 -10.45 2.61 -9.20
CA VAL A 276 -11.85 2.47 -8.78
C VAL A 276 -11.95 2.31 -7.25
N SER A 277 -11.06 1.50 -6.66
CA SER A 277 -11.05 1.25 -5.21
C SER A 277 -10.78 2.53 -4.41
N TYR A 278 -9.76 3.30 -4.77
CA TYR A 278 -9.45 4.57 -4.10
C TYR A 278 -10.53 5.62 -4.32
N GLY A 279 -11.06 5.74 -5.56
CA GLY A 279 -12.16 6.64 -5.86
C GLY A 279 -13.41 6.33 -5.02
N CYS A 280 -13.82 5.06 -4.94
CA CYS A 280 -14.92 4.64 -4.09
C CYS A 280 -14.66 4.98 -2.62
N THR A 281 -13.47 4.65 -2.11
CA THR A 281 -13.14 4.90 -0.70
C THR A 281 -13.16 6.40 -0.37
N ALA A 282 -12.70 7.23 -1.30
CA ALA A 282 -12.66 8.68 -1.14
C ALA A 282 -14.05 9.33 -1.18
N TRP A 283 -14.92 8.89 -2.10
CA TRP A 283 -16.14 9.63 -2.41
C TRP A 283 -17.44 9.02 -1.89
N ILE A 284 -17.48 7.73 -1.52
CA ILE A 284 -18.72 7.09 -1.03
C ILE A 284 -19.31 7.79 0.20
N PRO A 285 -18.54 8.21 1.24
CA PRO A 285 -19.14 8.96 2.36
C PRO A 285 -19.81 10.25 1.90
N THR A 286 -19.20 10.99 0.97
CA THR A 286 -19.75 12.21 0.40
C THR A 286 -20.98 11.94 -0.48
N TYR A 287 -20.96 10.84 -1.26
CA TYR A 287 -22.12 10.40 -2.05
C TYR A 287 -23.34 10.14 -1.16
N PHE A 288 -23.18 9.38 -0.07
CA PHE A 288 -24.27 9.13 0.88
C PHE A 288 -24.81 10.42 1.51
N ASN A 289 -23.92 11.37 1.80
CA ASN A 289 -24.32 12.65 2.35
C ASN A 289 -25.11 13.49 1.33
N ARG A 290 -24.63 13.61 0.08
CA ARG A 290 -25.25 14.43 -0.96
C ARG A 290 -26.54 13.84 -1.50
N THR A 291 -26.60 12.51 -1.68
CA THR A 291 -27.73 11.82 -2.33
C THR A 291 -28.82 11.42 -1.34
N PHE A 292 -28.44 10.94 -0.16
CA PHE A 292 -29.38 10.39 0.83
C PHE A 292 -29.51 11.24 2.10
N GLY A 293 -28.78 12.35 2.20
CA GLY A 293 -28.81 13.21 3.38
C GLY A 293 -28.20 12.56 4.64
N TRP A 294 -27.48 11.43 4.50
CA TRP A 294 -26.85 10.81 5.67
C TRP A 294 -25.75 11.71 6.24
N PRO A 295 -25.69 11.89 7.57
CA PRO A 295 -24.54 12.53 8.18
C PRO A 295 -23.24 11.80 7.78
N VAL A 296 -22.20 12.56 7.42
CA VAL A 296 -20.89 12.00 7.00
C VAL A 296 -20.34 10.97 8.00
N PRO A 297 -20.45 11.19 9.34
CA PRO A 297 -20.04 10.17 10.31
C PRO A 297 -20.78 8.84 10.17
N LYS A 298 -22.11 8.87 9.97
CA LYS A 298 -22.91 7.65 9.75
C LYS A 298 -22.48 6.94 8.47
N ALA A 299 -22.35 7.66 7.38
CA ALA A 299 -21.93 7.12 6.09
C ALA A 299 -20.53 6.51 6.16
N GLY A 300 -19.58 7.25 6.74
CA GLY A 300 -18.19 6.80 6.89
C GLY A 300 -18.05 5.56 7.78
N PHE A 301 -18.73 5.52 8.92
CA PHE A 301 -18.72 4.36 9.82
C PHE A 301 -19.32 3.12 9.13
N SER A 302 -20.50 3.25 8.54
CA SER A 302 -21.21 2.14 7.91
C SER A 302 -20.42 1.59 6.72
N PHE A 303 -19.95 2.47 5.84
CA PHE A 303 -19.13 2.07 4.70
C PHE A 303 -17.75 1.54 5.12
N GLY A 304 -17.13 2.12 6.14
CA GLY A 304 -15.87 1.65 6.70
C GLY A 304 -15.93 0.20 7.18
N LEU A 305 -17.03 -0.21 7.82
CA LEU A 305 -17.25 -1.61 8.22
C LEU A 305 -17.45 -2.53 7.01
N VAL A 306 -18.23 -2.10 6.02
CA VAL A 306 -18.41 -2.87 4.77
C VAL A 306 -17.07 -3.04 4.07
N LEU A 307 -16.29 -1.97 3.91
CA LEU A 307 -14.98 -1.99 3.29
C LEU A 307 -14.02 -2.92 4.02
N LEU A 308 -13.98 -2.85 5.36
CA LEU A 308 -13.10 -3.69 6.19
C LEU A 308 -13.40 -5.18 5.97
N VAL A 309 -14.65 -5.59 6.16
CA VAL A 309 -15.04 -7.00 6.08
C VAL A 309 -14.92 -7.52 4.65
N ALA A 310 -15.48 -6.79 3.68
CA ALA A 310 -15.50 -7.20 2.28
C ALA A 310 -14.08 -7.32 1.70
N SER A 311 -13.19 -6.36 1.99
CA SER A 311 -11.82 -6.39 1.45
C SER A 311 -11.00 -7.54 2.02
N ILE A 312 -11.09 -7.83 3.32
CA ILE A 312 -10.40 -8.99 3.92
C ILE A 312 -10.88 -10.29 3.28
N LEU A 313 -12.18 -10.47 3.20
CA LEU A 313 -12.76 -11.67 2.57
C LEU A 313 -12.41 -11.77 1.08
N GLY A 314 -12.40 -10.63 0.37
CA GLY A 314 -12.02 -10.56 -1.04
C GLY A 314 -10.58 -11.01 -1.30
N VAL A 315 -9.62 -10.49 -0.53
CA VAL A 315 -8.20 -10.88 -0.66
C VAL A 315 -7.99 -12.36 -0.38
N LEU A 316 -8.62 -12.88 0.69
CA LEU A 316 -8.53 -14.30 1.05
C LEU A 316 -9.14 -15.19 -0.04
N TRP A 317 -10.31 -14.82 -0.55
CA TRP A 317 -10.97 -15.53 -1.63
C TRP A 317 -10.14 -15.50 -2.92
N GLY A 318 -9.61 -14.34 -3.29
CA GLY A 318 -8.80 -14.17 -4.51
C GLY A 318 -7.55 -15.05 -4.51
N GLY A 319 -6.83 -15.10 -3.38
CA GLY A 319 -5.69 -15.99 -3.19
C GLY A 319 -6.08 -17.47 -3.27
N TRP A 320 -7.09 -17.87 -2.48
CA TRP A 320 -7.58 -19.24 -2.45
C TRP A 320 -8.08 -19.71 -3.82
N TYR A 321 -8.85 -18.88 -4.51
CA TYR A 321 -9.42 -19.25 -5.82
C TYR A 321 -8.34 -19.35 -6.91
N ALA A 322 -7.35 -18.46 -6.89
CA ALA A 322 -6.21 -18.53 -7.80
C ALA A 322 -5.40 -19.83 -7.61
N ASP A 323 -5.14 -20.21 -6.35
CA ASP A 323 -4.41 -21.45 -6.02
C ASP A 323 -5.24 -22.70 -6.38
N LYS A 324 -6.55 -22.68 -6.15
CA LYS A 324 -7.47 -23.75 -6.56
C LYS A 324 -7.50 -23.95 -8.08
N LEU A 325 -7.49 -22.87 -8.85
CA LEU A 325 -7.41 -22.96 -10.31
C LEU A 325 -6.06 -23.53 -10.76
N LYS A 326 -4.97 -23.11 -10.11
CA LYS A 326 -3.64 -23.63 -10.41
C LYS A 326 -3.52 -25.13 -10.09
N SER A 327 -4.08 -25.60 -8.98
CA SER A 327 -4.10 -27.03 -8.62
C SER A 327 -4.90 -27.88 -9.61
N LYS A 328 -5.88 -27.28 -10.30
CA LYS A 328 -6.65 -27.92 -11.39
C LYS A 328 -5.95 -27.83 -12.76
N GLY A 329 -4.69 -27.42 -12.83
CA GLY A 329 -3.94 -27.30 -14.08
C GLY A 329 -4.29 -26.07 -14.93
N VAL A 330 -5.07 -25.12 -14.40
CA VAL A 330 -5.43 -23.90 -15.12
C VAL A 330 -4.30 -22.89 -15.01
N HIS A 331 -3.47 -22.78 -16.03
CA HIS A 331 -2.31 -21.89 -16.03
C HIS A 331 -2.66 -20.40 -15.88
N ASN A 332 -3.84 -19.97 -16.34
CA ASN A 332 -4.31 -18.59 -16.31
C ASN A 332 -5.16 -18.27 -15.06
N GLY A 333 -5.08 -19.06 -14.00
CA GLY A 333 -5.93 -18.93 -12.81
C GLY A 333 -5.93 -17.52 -12.20
N ARG A 334 -4.77 -16.87 -12.14
CA ARG A 334 -4.64 -15.50 -11.60
C ARG A 334 -5.31 -14.43 -12.47
N ILE A 335 -5.22 -14.57 -13.79
CA ILE A 335 -5.88 -13.65 -14.73
C ILE A 335 -7.40 -13.82 -14.63
N ARG A 336 -7.89 -15.04 -14.44
CA ARG A 336 -9.33 -15.31 -14.27
C ARG A 336 -9.90 -14.64 -13.02
N VAL A 337 -9.15 -14.60 -11.91
CA VAL A 337 -9.56 -13.83 -10.73
C VAL A 337 -9.78 -12.36 -11.09
N GLY A 338 -8.84 -11.73 -11.80
CA GLY A 338 -8.98 -10.35 -12.27
C GLY A 338 -10.19 -10.13 -13.18
N LEU A 339 -10.45 -11.04 -14.13
CA LEU A 339 -11.60 -10.96 -15.05
C LEU A 339 -12.93 -11.08 -14.31
N ILE A 340 -13.06 -12.04 -13.38
CA ILE A 340 -14.26 -12.20 -12.55
C ILE A 340 -14.48 -10.95 -11.71
N SER A 341 -13.41 -10.40 -11.12
CA SER A 341 -13.48 -9.18 -10.33
C SER A 341 -13.93 -8.00 -11.16
N ALA A 342 -13.37 -7.81 -12.35
CA ALA A 342 -13.76 -6.73 -13.24
C ALA A 342 -15.23 -6.84 -13.66
N ALA A 343 -15.71 -8.04 -14.02
CA ALA A 343 -17.11 -8.28 -14.37
C ALA A 343 -18.06 -7.96 -13.19
N ALA A 344 -17.72 -8.41 -11.99
CA ALA A 344 -18.54 -8.15 -10.81
C ALA A 344 -18.57 -6.66 -10.44
N VAL A 345 -17.45 -5.92 -10.60
CA VAL A 345 -17.40 -4.47 -10.38
C VAL A 345 -18.23 -3.73 -11.44
N LEU A 346 -18.23 -4.17 -12.69
CA LEU A 346 -19.10 -3.58 -13.74
C LEU A 346 -20.58 -3.66 -13.35
N CYS A 347 -21.03 -4.76 -12.77
CA CYS A 347 -22.42 -4.88 -12.29
C CYS A 347 -22.75 -3.85 -11.21
N SER A 348 -21.75 -3.32 -10.50
CA SER A 348 -21.94 -2.30 -9.46
C SER A 348 -22.26 -0.91 -10.01
N CYS A 349 -22.10 -0.66 -11.32
CA CYS A 349 -22.48 0.59 -11.97
C CYS A 349 -23.98 0.90 -11.87
N PHE A 350 -24.81 -0.12 -11.61
CA PHE A 350 -26.26 0.05 -11.41
C PHE A 350 -26.64 0.44 -9.97
N ILE A 351 -25.71 0.38 -8.99
CA ILE A 351 -25.98 0.74 -7.59
C ILE A 351 -26.52 2.17 -7.43
N PRO A 352 -26.01 3.19 -8.15
CA PRO A 352 -26.51 4.57 -8.01
C PRO A 352 -27.98 4.75 -8.44
N LEU A 353 -28.58 3.81 -9.16
CA LEU A 353 -30.00 3.84 -9.56
C LEU A 353 -30.94 3.46 -8.42
N ILE A 354 -30.41 2.99 -7.30
CA ILE A 354 -31.20 2.48 -6.17
C ILE A 354 -31.43 3.61 -5.17
N SER A 355 -32.70 3.86 -4.88
CA SER A 355 -33.10 4.94 -3.96
C SER A 355 -32.97 4.62 -2.48
N ASN A 356 -32.88 3.34 -2.09
CA ASN A 356 -32.78 2.94 -0.68
C ASN A 356 -31.32 2.90 -0.21
N PRO A 357 -30.88 3.77 0.70
CA PRO A 357 -29.50 3.87 1.14
C PRO A 357 -28.98 2.59 1.84
N ASN A 358 -29.83 1.86 2.55
CA ASN A 358 -29.41 0.63 3.22
C ASN A 358 -29.15 -0.50 2.20
N VAL A 359 -29.95 -0.56 1.13
CA VAL A 359 -29.74 -1.51 0.03
C VAL A 359 -28.45 -1.16 -0.73
N VAL A 360 -28.23 0.13 -1.01
CA VAL A 360 -26.99 0.61 -1.62
C VAL A 360 -25.78 0.21 -0.76
N LEU A 361 -25.84 0.45 0.54
CA LEU A 361 -24.76 0.09 1.46
C LEU A 361 -24.47 -1.40 1.45
N ALA A 362 -25.49 -2.25 1.47
CA ALA A 362 -25.33 -3.70 1.41
C ALA A 362 -24.71 -4.15 0.08
N LEU A 363 -25.15 -3.58 -1.04
CA LEU A 363 -24.63 -3.89 -2.37
C LEU A 363 -23.20 -3.41 -2.58
N LEU A 364 -22.73 -2.36 -1.87
CA LEU A 364 -21.33 -1.93 -1.90
C LEU A 364 -20.36 -2.98 -1.34
N PHE A 365 -20.85 -4.02 -0.67
CA PHE A 365 -20.04 -5.17 -0.30
C PHE A 365 -19.44 -5.87 -1.54
N VAL A 366 -20.19 -5.96 -2.62
CA VAL A 366 -19.77 -6.63 -3.86
C VAL A 366 -18.54 -5.94 -4.47
N PRO A 367 -18.57 -4.65 -4.83
CA PRO A 367 -17.38 -3.98 -5.36
C PRO A 367 -16.23 -3.97 -4.36
N ALA A 368 -16.46 -3.74 -3.07
CA ALA A 368 -15.40 -3.75 -2.07
C ALA A 368 -14.67 -5.11 -1.99
N PHE A 369 -15.41 -6.21 -2.08
CA PHE A 369 -14.88 -7.58 -2.13
C PHE A 369 -14.07 -7.84 -3.40
N PHE A 370 -14.63 -7.53 -4.56
CA PHE A 370 -14.01 -7.86 -5.84
C PHE A 370 -12.88 -6.90 -6.23
N LEU A 371 -12.87 -5.65 -5.77
CA LEU A 371 -11.74 -4.73 -5.96
C LEU A 371 -10.50 -5.17 -5.16
N ALA A 372 -10.69 -5.78 -4.01
CA ALA A 372 -9.60 -6.29 -3.18
C ALA A 372 -9.04 -7.64 -3.66
N SER A 373 -9.87 -8.48 -4.28
CA SER A 373 -9.54 -9.88 -4.57
C SER A 373 -8.37 -10.09 -5.56
N PRO A 374 -8.10 -9.28 -6.60
CA PRO A 374 -7.01 -9.52 -7.52
C PRO A 374 -5.64 -9.05 -7.00
N MET A 375 -5.57 -8.32 -5.89
CA MET A 375 -4.34 -7.66 -5.45
C MET A 375 -3.20 -8.65 -5.16
N GLY A 376 -3.46 -9.72 -4.40
CA GLY A 376 -2.48 -10.77 -4.13
C GLY A 376 -2.13 -11.60 -5.36
N ALA A 377 -3.12 -11.89 -6.20
CA ALA A 377 -2.94 -12.65 -7.43
C ALA A 377 -2.05 -11.91 -8.44
N SER A 378 -2.25 -10.60 -8.63
CA SER A 378 -1.47 -9.77 -9.56
C SER A 378 -0.01 -9.63 -9.12
N THR A 379 0.25 -9.37 -7.84
CA THR A 379 1.61 -9.30 -7.29
C THR A 379 2.35 -10.62 -7.49
N SER A 380 1.67 -11.73 -7.19
CA SER A 380 2.24 -13.07 -7.39
C SER A 380 2.47 -13.40 -8.87
N ALA A 381 1.59 -12.94 -9.78
CA ALA A 381 1.78 -13.13 -11.22
C ALA A 381 3.04 -12.44 -11.74
N ILE A 382 3.32 -11.21 -11.30
CA ILE A 382 4.56 -10.48 -11.64
C ILE A 382 5.80 -11.22 -11.13
N GLN A 383 5.76 -11.73 -9.89
CA GLN A 383 6.88 -12.46 -9.32
C GLN A 383 7.16 -13.80 -10.03
N GLU A 384 6.12 -14.48 -10.55
CA GLU A 384 6.30 -15.71 -11.33
C GLU A 384 6.76 -15.45 -12.76
N LEU A 385 6.35 -14.32 -13.35
CA LEU A 385 6.75 -13.93 -14.70
C LEU A 385 8.25 -13.62 -14.78
N MET A 386 8.85 -13.13 -13.67
CA MET A 386 10.19 -12.58 -13.65
C MET A 386 11.22 -13.53 -13.02
N PRO A 387 12.44 -13.63 -13.61
CA PRO A 387 13.56 -14.32 -12.97
C PRO A 387 13.99 -13.59 -11.69
N ASN A 388 14.62 -14.32 -10.76
CA ASN A 388 14.98 -13.79 -9.43
C ASN A 388 15.73 -12.44 -9.47
N GLN A 389 16.63 -12.27 -10.47
CA GLN A 389 17.47 -11.08 -10.61
C GLN A 389 16.67 -9.81 -11.01
N ALA A 390 15.50 -9.95 -11.65
CA ALA A 390 14.67 -8.84 -12.12
C ALA A 390 13.40 -8.64 -11.27
N ARG A 391 13.10 -9.51 -10.29
CA ARG A 391 11.87 -9.46 -9.47
C ARG A 391 11.72 -8.16 -8.68
N ALA A 392 12.79 -7.69 -8.07
CA ALA A 392 12.74 -6.46 -7.27
C ALA A 392 12.39 -5.25 -8.15
N LEU A 393 13.06 -5.11 -9.31
CA LEU A 393 12.81 -4.02 -10.24
C LEU A 393 11.40 -4.10 -10.84
N SER A 394 10.96 -5.29 -11.24
CA SER A 394 9.61 -5.46 -11.81
C SER A 394 8.51 -5.15 -10.80
N THR A 395 8.71 -5.53 -9.54
CA THR A 395 7.77 -5.20 -8.46
C THR A 395 7.75 -3.70 -8.17
N ALA A 396 8.92 -3.04 -8.18
CA ALA A 396 9.01 -1.59 -8.00
C ALA A 396 8.31 -0.82 -9.13
N LEU A 397 8.51 -1.24 -10.39
CA LEU A 397 7.83 -0.65 -11.54
C LEU A 397 6.31 -0.90 -11.50
N PHE A 398 5.89 -2.10 -11.13
CA PHE A 398 4.48 -2.42 -10.95
C PHE A 398 3.83 -1.53 -9.89
N LEU A 399 4.45 -1.40 -8.73
CA LEU A 399 3.94 -0.54 -7.65
C LEU A 399 3.96 0.93 -8.03
N PHE A 400 4.96 1.38 -8.80
CA PHE A 400 5.00 2.73 -9.34
C PHE A 400 3.77 3.01 -10.23
N VAL A 401 3.51 2.16 -11.23
CA VAL A 401 2.37 2.31 -12.15
C VAL A 401 1.04 2.21 -11.40
N LEU A 402 0.94 1.24 -10.47
CA LEU A 402 -0.26 1.03 -9.65
C LEU A 402 -0.60 2.26 -8.81
N ASN A 403 0.37 2.85 -8.13
CA ASN A 403 0.11 4.01 -7.27
C ASN A 403 -0.05 5.29 -8.08
N PHE A 404 0.72 5.47 -9.16
CA PHE A 404 0.63 6.66 -9.98
C PHE A 404 -0.73 6.76 -10.71
N ILE A 405 -1.21 5.68 -11.31
CA ILE A 405 -2.52 5.64 -11.97
C ILE A 405 -3.63 5.45 -10.94
N GLY A 406 -3.47 4.47 -10.02
CA GLY A 406 -4.54 4.08 -9.11
C GLY A 406 -4.89 5.13 -8.07
N LEU A 407 -3.91 5.88 -7.58
CA LEU A 407 -4.10 6.89 -6.53
C LEU A 407 -3.92 8.31 -7.05
N GLY A 408 -3.15 8.51 -8.14
CA GLY A 408 -2.81 9.85 -8.66
C GLY A 408 -3.87 10.45 -9.57
N LEU A 409 -4.66 9.65 -10.26
CA LEU A 409 -5.78 10.09 -11.12
C LEU A 409 -7.11 10.04 -10.37
#